data_61f593579f5556cd755c15d09db3b7d3
#
_entry.id   61f593579f5556cd755c15d09db3b7d3
#
_cell.length_a   1.000
_cell.length_b   1.000
_cell.length_c   1.000
_cell.angle_alpha   90.00
_cell.angle_beta   90.00
_cell.angle_gamma   90.00
#
_symmetry.space_group_name_H-M   'P 1'
#
loop_
_entity.id
_entity.type
_entity.pdbx_description
1 polymer ?
#
loop_
_entity_poly.entity_id
_entity_poly.type
_entity_poly.pdbx_seq_one_letter_code
_entity_poly.pdbx_strand_id
1 'polypeptide(L)'
;VDSFVDTGSYIFNALLSGSLHGGLPKNKITAIAGESATGKTFFALGMVKQFLSDNPDAAVIYFESESAITKEMIEERGIDSKRIVIVPVVTVQQFRTQSISILDKYLETDESERPPMMFVLDSLGMLSTTKEIEDTAEGKETKDMTRAQIVKGAFRVLTLKLGRAKVPMIVTNHTYDVIGSMFPQKEMGGGSGLKYAASSIIYLSKRKEKD
;
A
#
# COMPACT_ATOMS: atom_id res chain seq x y z
N VAL A 1 -21.93 9.79 2.51
CA VAL A 1 -21.19 9.07 3.51
C VAL A 1 -20.58 7.74 3.02
N ASP A 2 -20.38 7.62 1.72
CA ASP A 2 -19.84 6.39 1.11
C ASP A 2 -18.33 6.48 0.87
N SER A 3 -17.58 6.86 1.92
CA SER A 3 -16.14 7.09 1.79
C SER A 3 -15.27 5.92 2.25
N PHE A 4 -15.86 4.75 2.53
CA PHE A 4 -15.14 3.59 3.04
C PHE A 4 -15.37 2.34 2.18
N VAL A 5 -14.35 1.49 2.10
CA VAL A 5 -14.40 0.17 1.47
C VAL A 5 -14.49 -0.88 2.57
N ASP A 6 -15.43 -1.79 2.47
CA ASP A 6 -15.54 -2.93 3.37
C ASP A 6 -14.29 -3.81 3.26
N THR A 7 -13.66 -4.14 4.38
CA THR A 7 -12.48 -5.01 4.43
C THR A 7 -12.82 -6.51 4.46
N GLY A 8 -14.10 -6.85 4.55
CA GLY A 8 -14.55 -8.24 4.77
C GLY A 8 -14.47 -8.69 6.23
N SER A 9 -14.07 -7.81 7.16
CA SER A 9 -13.98 -8.08 8.59
C SER A 9 -14.58 -6.94 9.39
N TYR A 10 -15.61 -7.21 10.19
CA TYR A 10 -16.24 -6.19 11.04
C TYR A 10 -15.27 -5.58 12.06
N ILE A 11 -14.34 -6.38 12.58
CA ILE A 11 -13.34 -5.89 13.54
C ILE A 11 -12.41 -4.88 12.88
N PHE A 12 -11.89 -5.20 11.69
CA PHE A 12 -11.02 -4.28 10.96
C PHE A 12 -11.75 -3.03 10.48
N ASN A 13 -13.00 -3.17 10.03
CA ASN A 13 -13.82 -2.04 9.65
C ASN A 13 -14.01 -1.08 10.82
N ALA A 14 -14.29 -1.59 12.01
CA ALA A 14 -14.44 -0.78 13.21
C ALA A 14 -13.15 -0.08 13.61
N LEU A 15 -12.00 -0.76 13.53
CA LEU A 15 -10.68 -0.19 13.84
C LEU A 15 -10.28 0.93 12.88
N LEU A 16 -10.65 0.81 11.60
CA LEU A 16 -10.28 1.78 10.57
C LEU A 16 -11.19 2.99 10.52
N SER A 17 -12.47 2.81 10.78
CA SER A 17 -13.49 3.84 10.56
C SER A 17 -14.31 4.22 11.79
N GLY A 18 -14.18 3.48 12.90
CA GLY A 18 -15.06 3.59 14.04
C GLY A 18 -16.47 3.00 13.82
N SER A 19 -16.68 2.27 12.73
CA SER A 19 -17.93 1.62 12.37
C SER A 19 -17.70 0.19 11.88
N LEU A 20 -18.55 -0.75 12.30
CA LEU A 20 -18.50 -2.15 11.86
C LEU A 20 -18.69 -2.32 10.34
N HIS A 21 -19.29 -1.37 9.69
CA HIS A 21 -19.57 -1.36 8.25
C HIS A 21 -18.70 -0.38 7.46
N GLY A 22 -17.78 0.32 8.13
CA GLY A 22 -16.83 1.21 7.50
C GLY A 22 -15.75 0.44 6.73
N GLY A 23 -14.52 0.59 7.15
CA GLY A 23 -13.37 -0.08 6.55
C GLY A 23 -12.34 0.89 6.00
N LEU A 24 -11.74 0.58 4.85
CA LEU A 24 -10.75 1.44 4.24
C LEU A 24 -11.35 2.77 3.78
N PRO A 25 -10.74 3.91 4.15
CA PRO A 25 -11.13 5.20 3.58
C PRO A 25 -10.89 5.22 2.07
N LYS A 26 -11.94 5.55 1.28
CA LYS A 26 -11.88 5.55 -0.20
C LYS A 26 -10.91 6.55 -0.80
N ASN A 27 -10.51 7.56 -0.07
CA ASN A 27 -9.68 8.66 -0.57
C ASN A 27 -8.38 8.82 0.20
N LYS A 28 -7.96 7.79 0.92
CA LYS A 28 -6.81 7.84 1.82
C LYS A 28 -5.95 6.60 1.70
N ILE A 29 -4.75 6.70 2.26
CA ILE A 29 -3.77 5.62 2.29
C ILE A 29 -3.86 4.87 3.62
N THR A 30 -3.97 3.56 3.56
CA THR A 30 -3.88 2.67 4.71
C THR A 30 -2.59 1.87 4.61
N ALA A 31 -1.74 1.96 5.60
CA ALA A 31 -0.52 1.18 5.69
C ALA A 31 -0.74 -0.09 6.51
N ILE A 32 -0.22 -1.20 6.02
CA ILE A 32 -0.15 -2.47 6.73
C ILE A 32 1.32 -2.74 7.02
N ALA A 33 1.68 -2.66 8.29
CA ALA A 33 3.06 -2.83 8.75
C ALA A 33 3.20 -4.10 9.57
N GLY A 34 4.32 -4.78 9.42
CA GLY A 34 4.60 -6.00 10.18
C GLY A 34 5.95 -6.58 9.80
N GLU A 35 6.44 -7.49 10.63
CA GLU A 35 7.64 -8.25 10.34
C GLU A 35 7.42 -9.19 9.15
N SER A 36 8.51 -9.71 8.59
CA SER A 36 8.44 -10.74 7.55
C SER A 36 7.59 -11.93 8.00
N ALA A 37 6.82 -12.50 7.06
CA ALA A 37 5.93 -13.63 7.29
C ALA A 37 4.79 -13.39 8.30
N THR A 38 4.35 -12.15 8.49
CA THR A 38 3.14 -11.82 9.25
C THR A 38 1.85 -11.86 8.44
N GLY A 39 1.95 -12.11 7.14
CA GLY A 39 0.80 -12.21 6.24
C GLY A 39 0.30 -10.88 5.68
N LYS A 40 1.17 -9.86 5.55
CA LYS A 40 0.81 -8.55 4.98
C LYS A 40 0.20 -8.65 3.58
N THR A 41 0.85 -9.38 2.68
CA THR A 41 0.36 -9.62 1.31
C THR A 41 -0.97 -10.37 1.33
N PHE A 42 -1.09 -11.34 2.20
CA PHE A 42 -2.31 -12.12 2.40
C PHE A 42 -3.49 -11.23 2.81
N PHE A 43 -3.23 -10.35 3.78
CA PHE A 43 -4.21 -9.40 4.27
C PHE A 43 -4.62 -8.40 3.18
N ALA A 44 -3.65 -7.86 2.44
CA ALA A 44 -3.90 -6.96 1.32
C ALA A 44 -4.75 -7.63 0.23
N LEU A 45 -4.44 -8.87 -0.14
CA LEU A 45 -5.23 -9.63 -1.12
C LEU A 45 -6.65 -9.93 -0.63
N GLY A 46 -6.85 -10.14 0.66
CA GLY A 46 -8.18 -10.29 1.25
C GLY A 46 -9.03 -9.03 1.06
N MET A 47 -8.45 -7.85 1.26
CA MET A 47 -9.13 -6.58 1.02
C MET A 47 -9.40 -6.34 -0.47
N VAL A 48 -8.47 -6.69 -1.32
CA VAL A 48 -8.64 -6.64 -2.79
C VAL A 48 -9.83 -7.52 -3.22
N LYS A 49 -9.90 -8.74 -2.71
CA LYS A 49 -10.99 -9.67 -3.00
C LYS A 49 -12.34 -9.07 -2.62
N GLN A 50 -12.45 -8.50 -1.42
CA GLN A 50 -13.68 -7.89 -0.95
C GLN A 50 -14.08 -6.68 -1.80
N PHE A 51 -13.13 -5.83 -2.12
CA PHE A 51 -13.37 -4.66 -2.97
C PHE A 51 -13.90 -5.06 -4.37
N LEU A 52 -13.29 -6.05 -4.99
CA LEU A 52 -13.70 -6.54 -6.30
C LEU A 52 -15.05 -7.26 -6.27
N SER A 53 -15.36 -7.93 -5.15
CA SER A 53 -16.67 -8.57 -4.95
C SER A 53 -17.79 -7.54 -4.80
N ASP A 54 -17.53 -6.47 -4.04
CA ASP A 54 -18.51 -5.41 -3.80
C ASP A 54 -18.71 -4.48 -5.01
N ASN A 55 -17.74 -4.43 -5.91
CA ASN A 55 -17.74 -3.55 -7.08
C ASN A 55 -17.45 -4.36 -8.36
N PRO A 56 -18.47 -4.91 -9.03
CA PRO A 56 -18.28 -5.82 -10.17
C PRO A 56 -17.55 -5.23 -11.37
N ASP A 57 -17.55 -3.91 -11.53
CA ASP A 57 -16.88 -3.19 -12.61
C ASP A 57 -15.51 -2.61 -12.22
N ALA A 58 -15.09 -2.80 -10.97
CA ALA A 58 -13.86 -2.25 -10.44
C ALA A 58 -12.61 -2.99 -10.93
N ALA A 59 -11.49 -2.28 -10.88
CA ALA A 59 -10.16 -2.81 -11.12
C ALA A 59 -9.20 -2.43 -10.00
N VAL A 60 -8.15 -3.23 -9.83
CA VAL A 60 -7.09 -2.99 -8.86
C VAL A 60 -5.76 -2.87 -9.62
N ILE A 61 -5.02 -1.82 -9.31
CA ILE A 61 -3.65 -1.65 -9.77
C ILE A 61 -2.71 -2.05 -8.62
N TYR A 62 -1.99 -3.12 -8.83
CA TYR A 62 -1.11 -3.72 -7.83
C TYR A 62 0.35 -3.44 -8.18
N PHE A 63 0.95 -2.46 -7.53
CA PHE A 63 2.37 -2.13 -7.68
C PHE A 63 3.18 -3.08 -6.81
N GLU A 64 4.09 -3.80 -7.42
CA GLU A 64 4.84 -4.86 -6.78
C GLU A 64 6.35 -4.67 -6.90
N SER A 65 7.05 -4.75 -5.76
CA SER A 65 8.48 -4.52 -5.68
C SER A 65 9.33 -5.78 -5.61
N GLU A 66 8.73 -6.94 -5.33
CA GLU A 66 9.47 -8.18 -5.04
C GLU A 66 9.26 -9.28 -6.09
N SER A 67 8.40 -9.08 -7.06
CA SER A 67 8.01 -10.09 -8.07
C SER A 67 7.50 -11.41 -7.44
N ALA A 68 6.86 -11.32 -6.27
CA ALA A 68 6.43 -12.47 -5.49
C ALA A 68 4.98 -12.90 -5.80
N ILE A 69 4.17 -12.04 -6.39
CA ILE A 69 2.77 -12.33 -6.72
C ILE A 69 2.67 -12.96 -8.10
N THR A 70 2.00 -14.09 -8.17
CA THR A 70 1.70 -14.80 -9.39
C THR A 70 0.20 -14.78 -9.69
N LYS A 71 -0.14 -14.96 -10.94
CA LYS A 71 -1.54 -15.12 -11.37
C LYS A 71 -2.23 -16.29 -10.64
N GLU A 72 -1.52 -17.39 -10.45
CA GLU A 72 -2.00 -18.56 -9.75
C GLU A 72 -2.34 -18.27 -8.29
N MET A 73 -1.50 -17.51 -7.59
CA MET A 73 -1.76 -17.08 -6.20
C MET A 73 -3.03 -16.26 -6.09
N ILE A 74 -3.29 -15.39 -7.06
CA ILE A 74 -4.50 -14.58 -7.12
C ILE A 74 -5.73 -15.45 -7.35
N GLU A 75 -5.67 -16.34 -8.31
CA GLU A 75 -6.78 -17.24 -8.68
C GLU A 75 -7.11 -18.25 -7.59
N GLU A 76 -6.11 -18.79 -6.89
CA GLU A 76 -6.30 -19.71 -5.76
C GLU A 76 -7.08 -19.07 -4.60
N ARG A 77 -7.05 -17.74 -4.49
CA ARG A 77 -7.82 -16.99 -3.50
C ARG A 77 -9.24 -16.65 -3.95
N GLY A 78 -9.64 -17.08 -5.13
CA GLY A 78 -10.95 -16.79 -5.70
C GLY A 78 -11.06 -15.39 -6.27
N ILE A 79 -9.95 -14.78 -6.66
CA ILE A 79 -9.92 -13.47 -7.30
C ILE A 79 -9.75 -13.68 -8.81
N ASP A 80 -10.55 -12.97 -9.61
CA ASP A 80 -10.36 -12.94 -11.05
C ASP A 80 -9.10 -12.14 -11.40
N SER A 81 -8.07 -12.82 -11.86
CA SER A 81 -6.78 -12.22 -12.19
C SER A 81 -6.84 -11.18 -13.31
N LYS A 82 -7.88 -11.20 -14.14
CA LYS A 82 -8.09 -10.21 -15.20
C LYS A 82 -8.48 -8.83 -14.66
N ARG A 83 -8.93 -8.78 -13.42
CA ARG A 83 -9.35 -7.55 -12.75
C ARG A 83 -8.24 -6.88 -11.95
N ILE A 84 -7.07 -7.50 -11.88
CA ILE A 84 -5.88 -6.98 -11.22
C ILE A 84 -4.81 -6.74 -12.27
N VAL A 85 -4.32 -5.51 -12.32
CA VAL A 85 -3.16 -5.15 -13.14
C VAL A 85 -1.93 -5.13 -12.23
N ILE A 86 -0.98 -6.02 -12.46
CA ILE A 86 0.27 -6.07 -11.72
C ILE A 86 1.28 -5.18 -12.44
N VAL A 87 1.82 -4.20 -11.72
CA VAL A 87 2.80 -3.24 -12.22
C VAL A 87 4.09 -3.41 -11.43
N PRO A 88 5.13 -4.04 -12.01
CA PRO A 88 6.43 -4.13 -11.35
C PRO A 88 7.06 -2.75 -11.18
N VAL A 89 7.57 -2.47 -10.00
CA VAL A 89 8.29 -1.22 -9.69
C VAL A 89 9.57 -1.54 -8.93
N VAL A 90 10.60 -0.77 -9.18
CA VAL A 90 11.93 -0.93 -8.57
C VAL A 90 12.28 0.28 -7.71
N THR A 91 11.92 1.47 -8.15
CA THR A 91 12.24 2.71 -7.45
C THR A 91 10.99 3.46 -7.00
N VAL A 92 11.15 4.27 -5.96
CA VAL A 92 10.11 5.18 -5.48
C VAL A 92 9.70 6.16 -6.58
N GLN A 93 10.65 6.66 -7.35
CA GLN A 93 10.40 7.58 -8.46
C GLN A 93 9.60 6.92 -9.58
N GLN A 94 9.92 5.70 -9.93
CA GLN A 94 9.16 4.92 -10.92
C GLN A 94 7.72 4.69 -10.45
N PHE A 95 7.54 4.29 -9.20
CA PHE A 95 6.21 4.14 -8.60
C PHE A 95 5.43 5.46 -8.67
N ARG A 96 6.05 6.56 -8.24
CA ARG A 96 5.43 7.90 -8.29
C ARG A 96 4.98 8.26 -9.70
N THR A 97 5.85 8.12 -10.68
CA THR A 97 5.56 8.50 -12.07
C THR A 97 4.40 7.68 -12.63
N GLN A 98 4.42 6.37 -12.43
CA GLN A 98 3.38 5.47 -12.97
C GLN A 98 2.05 5.66 -12.25
N SER A 99 2.05 5.77 -10.93
CA SER A 99 0.81 5.94 -10.15
C SER A 99 0.12 7.28 -10.46
N ILE A 100 0.88 8.36 -10.57
CA ILE A 100 0.35 9.67 -10.92
C ILE A 100 -0.18 9.70 -12.35
N SER A 101 0.53 9.08 -13.29
CA SER A 101 0.08 8.98 -14.69
C SER A 101 -1.25 8.23 -14.80
N ILE A 102 -1.42 7.14 -14.09
CA ILE A 102 -2.67 6.37 -14.05
C ILE A 102 -3.80 7.21 -13.47
N LEU A 103 -3.56 7.91 -12.36
CA LEU A 103 -4.56 8.75 -11.72
C LEU A 103 -4.95 9.95 -12.60
N ASP A 104 -4.01 10.60 -13.25
CA ASP A 104 -4.29 11.71 -14.15
C ASP A 104 -5.17 11.28 -15.30
N LYS A 105 -4.89 10.13 -15.89
CA LYS A 105 -5.71 9.55 -16.95
C LYS A 105 -7.10 9.15 -16.45
N TYR A 106 -7.19 8.57 -15.27
CA TYR A 106 -8.44 8.21 -14.63
C TYR A 106 -9.32 9.44 -14.35
N LEU A 107 -8.71 10.56 -13.96
CA LEU A 107 -9.38 11.83 -13.70
C LEU A 107 -9.86 12.55 -14.96
N GLU A 108 -9.40 12.18 -16.14
CA GLU A 108 -9.91 12.70 -17.42
C GLU A 108 -11.32 12.18 -17.73
N THR A 109 -11.70 11.04 -17.18
CA THR A 109 -13.03 10.46 -17.34
C THR A 109 -13.98 11.12 -16.33
N ASP A 110 -15.21 11.41 -16.74
CA ASP A 110 -16.24 11.94 -15.83
C ASP A 110 -16.44 11.02 -14.63
N GLU A 111 -16.61 11.63 -13.47
CA GLU A 111 -16.78 10.90 -12.20
C GLU A 111 -17.90 9.88 -12.26
N SER A 112 -19.02 10.22 -12.92
CA SER A 112 -20.17 9.34 -13.11
C SER A 112 -19.87 8.09 -13.95
N GLU A 113 -18.85 8.13 -14.78
CA GLU A 113 -18.46 7.05 -15.70
C GLU A 113 -17.22 6.29 -15.26
N ARG A 114 -16.54 6.74 -14.19
CA ARG A 114 -15.34 6.06 -13.68
C ARG A 114 -15.71 4.78 -12.97
N PRO A 115 -15.19 3.61 -13.41
CA PRO A 115 -15.29 2.41 -12.59
C PRO A 115 -14.48 2.58 -11.30
N PRO A 116 -14.93 2.03 -10.18
CA PRO A 116 -14.14 2.07 -8.96
C PRO A 116 -12.76 1.46 -9.17
N MET A 117 -11.74 2.06 -8.55
CA MET A 117 -10.36 1.60 -8.65
C MET A 117 -9.69 1.64 -7.28
N MET A 118 -8.81 0.69 -7.02
CA MET A 118 -8.00 0.61 -5.82
C MET A 118 -6.53 0.47 -6.22
N PHE A 119 -5.64 1.11 -5.45
CA PHE A 119 -4.20 0.92 -5.55
C PHE A 119 -3.68 0.06 -4.40
N VAL A 120 -2.73 -0.79 -4.71
CA VAL A 120 -1.92 -1.51 -3.72
C VAL A 120 -0.45 -1.29 -4.06
N LEU A 121 0.37 -0.99 -3.05
CA LEU A 121 1.83 -1.01 -3.14
C LEU A 121 2.37 -2.05 -2.16
N ASP A 122 3.00 -3.07 -2.67
CA ASP A 122 3.55 -4.19 -1.91
C ASP A 122 4.99 -4.49 -2.38
N SER A 123 6.00 -4.08 -1.70
CA SER A 123 6.09 -3.34 -0.44
C SER A 123 6.91 -2.06 -0.64
N LEU A 124 6.59 -1.00 0.10
CA LEU A 124 7.31 0.26 -0.01
C LEU A 124 8.79 0.14 0.41
N GLY A 125 9.06 -0.59 1.48
CA GLY A 125 10.42 -0.73 2.02
C GLY A 125 11.41 -1.39 1.07
N MET A 126 10.95 -2.16 0.11
CA MET A 126 11.79 -2.83 -0.89
C MET A 126 12.09 -1.95 -2.11
N LEU A 127 11.42 -0.80 -2.24
CA LEU A 127 11.73 0.14 -3.31
C LEU A 127 13.02 0.88 -3.01
N SER A 128 13.90 0.95 -4.00
CA SER A 128 15.10 1.78 -3.96
C SER A 128 14.79 3.20 -4.42
N THR A 129 15.67 4.14 -4.12
CA THR A 129 15.68 5.43 -4.82
C THR A 129 16.63 5.36 -6.01
N THR A 130 16.44 6.22 -7.00
CA THR A 130 17.37 6.33 -8.14
C THR A 130 18.78 6.59 -7.65
N LYS A 131 18.93 7.45 -6.65
CA LYS A 131 20.24 7.75 -6.04
C LYS A 131 20.87 6.54 -5.35
N GLU A 132 20.10 5.72 -4.63
CA GLU A 132 20.60 4.49 -4.00
C GLU A 132 21.17 3.52 -5.06
N ILE A 133 20.51 3.37 -6.19
CA ILE A 133 20.99 2.53 -7.30
C ILE A 133 22.29 3.08 -7.87
N GLU A 134 22.37 4.37 -8.13
CA GLU A 134 23.58 5.02 -8.63
C GLU A 134 24.73 4.93 -7.63
N ASP A 135 24.48 5.23 -6.35
CA ASP A 135 25.48 5.17 -5.29
C ASP A 135 26.00 3.74 -5.08
N THR A 136 25.15 2.74 -5.16
CA THR A 136 25.55 1.32 -5.07
C THR A 136 26.44 0.93 -6.25
N ALA A 137 26.10 1.35 -7.46
CA ALA A 137 26.92 1.10 -8.66
C ALA A 137 28.31 1.77 -8.57
N GLU A 138 28.42 2.90 -7.87
CA GLU A 138 29.67 3.62 -7.62
C GLU A 138 30.39 3.20 -6.32
N GLY A 139 29.82 2.27 -5.53
CA GLY A 139 30.35 1.83 -4.27
C GLY A 139 30.20 2.83 -3.11
N LYS A 140 29.24 3.74 -3.21
CA LYS A 140 28.94 4.75 -2.19
C LYS A 140 27.74 4.32 -1.33
N GLU A 141 27.69 4.83 -0.10
CA GLU A 141 26.53 4.68 0.79
C GLU A 141 25.57 5.87 0.63
N THR A 142 24.28 5.57 0.53
CA THR A 142 23.22 6.61 0.48
C THR A 142 22.73 6.93 1.88
N LYS A 143 22.59 8.21 2.21
CA LYS A 143 22.06 8.65 3.49
C LYS A 143 20.55 8.41 3.57
N ASP A 144 20.06 7.85 4.69
CA ASP A 144 18.65 7.55 4.95
C ASP A 144 17.74 8.77 4.86
N MET A 145 18.22 9.95 5.21
CA MET A 145 17.47 11.20 5.14
C MET A 145 17.02 11.54 3.71
N THR A 146 17.84 11.24 2.71
CA THR A 146 17.48 11.46 1.30
C THR A 146 16.30 10.59 0.89
N ARG A 147 16.31 9.32 1.31
CA ARG A 147 15.19 8.39 1.05
C ARG A 147 13.89 8.88 1.69
N ALA A 148 13.93 9.27 2.95
CA ALA A 148 12.75 9.77 3.68
C ALA A 148 12.11 10.99 2.98
N GLN A 149 12.93 11.91 2.49
CA GLN A 149 12.47 13.09 1.77
C GLN A 149 11.81 12.73 0.43
N ILE A 150 12.38 11.79 -0.30
CA ILE A 150 11.84 11.32 -1.59
C ILE A 150 10.49 10.63 -1.38
N VAL A 151 10.40 9.74 -0.41
CA VAL A 151 9.15 9.05 -0.04
C VAL A 151 8.08 10.06 0.39
N LYS A 152 8.42 10.97 1.29
CA LYS A 152 7.50 12.03 1.75
C LYS A 152 6.98 12.89 0.59
N GLY A 153 7.86 13.32 -0.30
CA GLY A 153 7.49 14.12 -1.45
C GLY A 153 6.57 13.38 -2.42
N ALA A 154 6.87 12.12 -2.71
CA ALA A 154 6.06 11.28 -3.59
C ALA A 154 4.65 11.09 -3.03
N PHE A 155 4.53 10.73 -1.75
CA PHE A 155 3.23 10.48 -1.13
C PHE A 155 2.42 11.74 -0.90
N ARG A 156 3.05 12.90 -0.72
CA ARG A 156 2.34 14.18 -0.63
C ARG A 156 1.54 14.46 -1.91
N VAL A 157 2.16 14.32 -3.06
CA VAL A 157 1.50 14.52 -4.35
C VAL A 157 0.45 13.44 -4.61
N LEU A 158 0.81 12.19 -4.35
CA LEU A 158 -0.07 11.06 -4.57
C LEU A 158 -1.35 11.14 -3.72
N THR A 159 -1.24 11.51 -2.45
CA THR A 159 -2.39 11.66 -1.54
C THR A 159 -3.42 12.66 -2.07
N LEU A 160 -2.97 13.78 -2.62
CA LEU A 160 -3.87 14.77 -3.21
C LEU A 160 -4.63 14.21 -4.41
N LYS A 161 -3.96 13.48 -5.27
CA LYS A 161 -4.58 12.89 -6.48
C LYS A 161 -5.49 11.72 -6.13
N LEU A 162 -5.12 10.87 -5.18
CA LEU A 162 -5.99 9.82 -4.66
C LEU A 162 -7.29 10.40 -4.07
N GLY A 163 -7.18 11.49 -3.33
CA GLY A 163 -8.35 12.18 -2.76
C GLY A 163 -9.31 12.70 -3.82
N ARG A 164 -8.79 13.32 -4.88
CA ARG A 164 -9.60 13.79 -6.01
C ARG A 164 -10.25 12.65 -6.78
N ALA A 165 -9.51 11.58 -6.99
CA ALA A 165 -9.97 10.40 -7.73
C ALA A 165 -10.87 9.48 -6.90
N LYS A 166 -10.92 9.66 -5.59
CA LYS A 166 -11.59 8.75 -4.64
C LYS A 166 -11.09 7.31 -4.76
N VAL A 167 -9.78 7.16 -4.93
CA VAL A 167 -9.09 5.87 -5.05
C VAL A 167 -8.47 5.53 -3.70
N PRO A 168 -8.92 4.47 -3.02
CA PRO A 168 -8.26 3.98 -1.83
C PRO A 168 -6.93 3.33 -2.17
N MET A 169 -5.97 3.42 -1.27
CA MET A 169 -4.67 2.80 -1.43
C MET A 169 -4.27 2.02 -0.19
N ILE A 170 -3.74 0.82 -0.41
CA ILE A 170 -3.11 -0.02 0.61
C ILE A 170 -1.61 -0.02 0.33
N VAL A 171 -0.82 0.21 1.37
CA VAL A 171 0.64 0.08 1.32
C VAL A 171 1.06 -0.95 2.34
N THR A 172 1.80 -1.96 1.91
CA THR A 172 2.44 -2.88 2.84
C THR A 172 3.87 -2.45 3.11
N ASN A 173 4.35 -2.68 4.31
CA ASN A 173 5.73 -2.38 4.67
C ASN A 173 6.22 -3.25 5.82
N HIS A 174 7.52 -3.47 5.87
CA HIS A 174 8.17 -4.15 6.98
C HIS A 174 8.31 -3.22 8.17
N THR A 175 8.19 -3.79 9.36
CA THR A 175 8.61 -3.15 10.60
C THR A 175 9.84 -3.85 11.16
N TYR A 176 10.64 -3.14 11.90
CA TYR A 176 11.75 -3.68 12.66
C TYR A 176 11.81 -3.06 14.05
N ASP A 177 12.36 -3.79 15.00
CA ASP A 177 12.55 -3.28 16.35
C ASP A 177 13.71 -2.30 16.38
N VAL A 178 13.54 -1.18 17.08
CA VAL A 178 14.62 -0.23 17.29
C VAL A 178 15.60 -0.79 18.32
N ILE A 179 16.83 -1.07 17.88
CA ILE A 179 17.88 -1.62 18.74
C ILE A 179 18.32 -0.58 19.78
N GLY A 180 18.36 -0.99 21.05
CA GLY A 180 18.85 -0.16 22.17
C GLY A 180 17.80 0.71 22.85
N SER A 181 16.54 0.60 22.51
CA SER A 181 15.43 1.22 23.22
C SER A 181 15.04 0.39 24.45
N MET A 182 14.79 1.03 25.60
CA MET A 182 14.23 0.38 26.78
C MET A 182 12.82 -0.17 26.52
N PHE A 183 12.09 0.44 25.59
CA PHE A 183 10.81 -0.03 25.08
C PHE A 183 10.97 -0.28 23.58
N PRO A 184 10.95 -1.55 23.12
CA PRO A 184 11.08 -1.84 21.70
C PRO A 184 9.99 -1.12 20.92
N GLN A 185 10.39 -0.18 20.07
CA GLN A 185 9.49 0.47 19.13
C GLN A 185 9.71 -0.17 17.76
N LYS A 186 8.60 -0.49 17.10
CA LYS A 186 8.64 -0.93 15.71
C LYS A 186 8.54 0.29 14.81
N GLU A 187 9.50 0.41 13.90
CA GLU A 187 9.47 1.46 12.88
C GLU A 187 9.13 0.88 11.53
N MET A 188 8.42 1.67 10.71
CA MET A 188 8.20 1.33 9.32
C MET A 188 9.47 1.59 8.51
N GLY A 189 9.91 0.59 7.71
CA GLY A 189 10.91 0.79 6.69
C GLY A 189 10.45 1.86 5.68
N GLY A 190 11.39 2.48 4.98
CA GLY A 190 11.10 3.58 4.05
C GLY A 190 11.11 4.96 4.68
N GLY A 191 11.44 5.05 5.98
CA GLY A 191 11.56 6.31 6.73
C GLY A 191 10.23 6.85 7.24
N SER A 192 10.26 8.05 7.81
CA SER A 192 9.11 8.70 8.43
C SER A 192 8.07 9.25 7.46
N GLY A 193 8.36 9.26 6.15
CA GLY A 193 7.47 9.86 5.15
C GLY A 193 6.10 9.23 5.08
N LEU A 194 6.01 7.91 5.18
CA LEU A 194 4.74 7.19 5.12
C LEU A 194 3.86 7.47 6.35
N LYS A 195 4.42 7.67 7.54
CA LYS A 195 3.65 8.02 8.75
C LYS A 195 2.81 9.28 8.59
N TYR A 196 3.31 10.25 7.80
CA TYR A 196 2.59 11.49 7.54
C TYR A 196 1.58 11.37 6.40
N ALA A 197 1.78 10.43 5.48
CA ALA A 197 0.89 10.23 4.33
C ALA A 197 -0.25 9.28 4.64
N ALA A 198 -0.01 8.23 5.44
CA ALA A 198 -1.01 7.24 5.78
C ALA A 198 -2.00 7.80 6.81
N SER A 199 -3.29 7.65 6.53
CA SER A 199 -4.38 8.02 7.45
C SER A 199 -4.57 6.99 8.56
N SER A 200 -4.25 5.74 8.27
CA SER A 200 -4.39 4.61 9.17
C SER A 200 -3.23 3.66 9.00
N ILE A 201 -2.75 3.11 10.11
CA ILE A 201 -1.68 2.12 10.11
C ILE A 201 -2.15 0.90 10.89
N ILE A 202 -2.13 -0.26 10.24
CA ILE A 202 -2.44 -1.55 10.86
C ILE A 202 -1.11 -2.27 11.08
N TYR A 203 -0.85 -2.66 12.31
CA TYR A 203 0.32 -3.46 12.68
C TYR A 203 -0.07 -4.93 12.82
N LEU A 204 0.60 -5.79 12.05
CA LEU A 204 0.49 -7.23 12.18
C LEU A 204 1.65 -7.76 13.00
N SER A 205 1.38 -8.65 13.94
CA SER A 205 2.40 -9.32 14.75
C SER A 205 2.20 -10.83 14.71
N LYS A 206 3.32 -11.57 14.80
CA LYS A 206 3.26 -13.02 14.95
C LYS A 206 2.74 -13.35 16.36
N ARG A 207 1.78 -14.27 16.47
CA ARG A 207 1.45 -14.88 17.74
C ARG A 207 2.66 -15.70 18.20
N LYS A 208 3.15 -15.42 19.40
CA LYS A 208 4.01 -16.36 20.11
C LYS A 208 3.05 -17.44 20.61
N GLU A 209 3.15 -18.66 20.05
CA GLU A 209 2.57 -19.82 20.70
C GLU A 209 3.27 -19.93 22.06
N LYS A 210 2.48 -19.97 23.11
CA LYS A 210 2.98 -20.36 24.43
C LYS A 210 3.13 -21.87 24.37
N ASP A 211 4.37 -22.34 24.37
CA ASP A 211 4.72 -23.73 24.65
C ASP A 211 4.21 -24.11 26.06
#